data_b38bfeaf35c4cc5aff3145eda333081b
#
_entry.id   b38bfeaf35c4cc5aff3145eda333081b
#
_cell.length_a   1.000
_cell.length_b   1.000
_cell.length_c   1.000
_cell.angle_alpha   90.00
_cell.angle_beta   90.00
_cell.angle_gamma   90.00
#
_symmetry.space_group_name_H-M   'P 1'
#
loop_
_entity.id
_entity.type
_entity.pdbx_description
1 polymer ?
#
loop_
_entity_poly.entity_id
_entity_poly.type
_entity_poly.pdbx_seq_one_letter_code
_entity_poly.pdbx_strand_id
1 'polypeptide(L)'
;WVEGMMKATGGYVTAWDVVNEAISGGGDDGEGFYTLQSAKTASAEDIKNNFYWQDYLGNEDYTRIVVAAARKYYAENGGTAPLKLFVNDYNLESDWDDNKKVKSLVHWIEKWEADGVTKIDGIGTQMHVSCYANAATQKSNEDHVVKMFEILAESGKLVKITELDMGYIDENGTSVKTENMTEAQHK
;
A
#
# COMPACT_ATOMS: atom_id res chain seq x y z
N TRP A 1 7.26 12.02 -15.62
CA TRP A 1 7.40 12.13 -14.17
C TRP A 1 8.51 11.21 -13.64
N VAL A 2 8.41 9.90 -13.81
CA VAL A 2 9.41 8.90 -13.34
C VAL A 2 10.81 9.22 -13.85
N GLU A 3 10.97 9.55 -15.15
CA GLU A 3 12.25 9.99 -15.73
C GLU A 3 12.84 11.19 -14.98
N GLY A 4 12.01 12.22 -14.73
CA GLY A 4 12.42 13.40 -13.99
C GLY A 4 12.92 13.10 -12.58
N MET A 5 12.24 12.20 -11.86
CA MET A 5 12.64 11.77 -10.51
C MET A 5 13.96 11.00 -10.53
N MET A 6 14.12 10.04 -11.44
CA MET A 6 15.35 9.25 -11.56
C MET A 6 16.54 10.12 -11.97
N LYS A 7 16.32 11.08 -12.85
CA LYS A 7 17.34 12.07 -13.25
C LYS A 7 17.75 12.98 -12.09
N ALA A 8 16.77 13.47 -11.30
CA ALA A 8 17.05 14.35 -10.16
C ALA A 8 17.85 13.65 -9.05
N THR A 9 17.65 12.35 -8.87
CA THR A 9 18.35 11.55 -7.84
C THR A 9 19.67 10.94 -8.32
N GLY A 10 19.93 10.91 -9.63
CA GLY A 10 21.22 10.50 -10.20
C GLY A 10 21.70 9.12 -9.73
N GLY A 11 20.81 8.17 -9.49
CA GLY A 11 21.14 6.82 -8.99
C GLY A 11 21.44 6.74 -7.49
N TYR A 12 21.33 7.85 -6.75
CA TYR A 12 21.57 7.86 -5.30
C TYR A 12 20.48 7.12 -4.52
N VAL A 13 19.21 7.31 -4.89
CA VAL A 13 18.08 6.65 -4.24
C VAL A 13 17.87 5.27 -4.86
N THR A 14 17.98 4.22 -4.05
CA THR A 14 17.95 2.82 -4.48
C THR A 14 16.69 2.06 -4.08
N ALA A 15 15.75 2.72 -3.40
CA ALA A 15 14.46 2.14 -3.05
C ALA A 15 13.34 3.17 -3.23
N TRP A 16 12.25 2.78 -3.88
CA TRP A 16 11.12 3.65 -4.18
C TRP A 16 9.80 2.95 -3.90
N ASP A 17 8.83 3.67 -3.35
CA ASP A 17 7.42 3.34 -3.47
C ASP A 17 6.97 3.79 -4.87
N VAL A 18 7.09 2.87 -5.82
CA VAL A 18 6.87 3.14 -7.25
C VAL A 18 5.39 3.26 -7.58
N VAL A 19 4.55 2.63 -6.78
CA VAL A 19 3.09 2.73 -6.79
C VAL A 19 2.59 2.89 -5.36
N ASN A 20 1.69 3.83 -5.16
CA ASN A 20 1.02 4.08 -3.88
C ASN A 20 -0.49 3.89 -4.03
N GLU A 21 -1.09 3.14 -3.09
CA GLU A 21 -2.54 2.99 -2.93
C GLU A 21 -3.24 2.46 -4.19
N ALA A 22 -2.78 1.32 -4.68
CA ALA A 22 -3.33 0.69 -5.87
C ALA A 22 -4.71 0.05 -5.63
N ILE A 23 -4.93 -0.51 -4.43
CA ILE A 23 -6.10 -1.35 -4.13
C ILE A 23 -7.27 -0.50 -3.63
N SER A 24 -8.43 -0.65 -4.26
CA SER A 24 -9.61 0.15 -3.94
C SER A 24 -10.20 -0.08 -2.54
N GLY A 25 -9.97 -1.27 -1.95
CA GLY A 25 -10.66 -1.68 -0.72
C GLY A 25 -12.13 -2.03 -0.94
N GLY A 26 -12.55 -2.24 -2.18
CA GLY A 26 -13.91 -2.61 -2.56
C GLY A 26 -13.97 -3.31 -3.92
N GLY A 27 -15.19 -3.60 -4.38
CA GLY A 27 -15.42 -4.32 -5.62
C GLY A 27 -14.99 -5.80 -5.59
N ASP A 28 -15.01 -6.43 -6.75
CA ASP A 28 -14.54 -7.80 -6.96
C ASP A 28 -13.96 -7.89 -8.37
N ASP A 29 -12.77 -8.44 -8.50
CA ASP A 29 -12.06 -8.61 -9.77
C ASP A 29 -12.53 -9.84 -10.57
N GLY A 30 -13.50 -10.60 -10.04
CA GLY A 30 -13.98 -11.86 -10.59
C GLY A 30 -13.30 -13.09 -9.99
N GLU A 31 -12.27 -12.92 -9.20
CA GLU A 31 -11.52 -13.97 -8.51
C GLU A 31 -11.64 -13.88 -6.98
N GLY A 32 -12.46 -12.95 -6.48
CA GLY A 32 -12.72 -12.75 -5.07
C GLY A 32 -11.83 -11.72 -4.38
N PHE A 33 -11.00 -10.99 -5.13
CA PHE A 33 -10.13 -9.94 -4.63
C PHE A 33 -10.66 -8.54 -4.93
N TYR A 34 -10.20 -7.55 -4.19
CA TYR A 34 -10.55 -6.16 -4.46
C TYR A 34 -10.00 -5.67 -5.80
N THR A 35 -10.76 -4.83 -6.48
CA THR A 35 -10.33 -4.18 -7.73
C THR A 35 -9.27 -3.12 -7.49
N LEU A 36 -8.59 -2.70 -8.55
CA LEU A 36 -7.71 -1.52 -8.50
C LEU A 36 -8.54 -0.23 -8.37
N GLN A 37 -7.94 0.79 -7.78
CA GLN A 37 -8.55 2.12 -7.70
C GLN A 37 -8.81 2.70 -9.09
N SER A 38 -10.05 3.15 -9.33
CA SER A 38 -10.51 3.68 -10.61
C SER A 38 -11.67 4.64 -10.40
N ALA A 39 -11.78 5.68 -11.23
CA ALA A 39 -12.95 6.55 -11.24
C ALA A 39 -14.27 5.80 -11.55
N LYS A 40 -14.19 4.63 -12.19
CA LYS A 40 -15.38 3.81 -12.49
C LYS A 40 -16.04 3.22 -11.26
N THR A 41 -15.27 3.00 -10.20
CA THR A 41 -15.72 2.36 -8.94
C THR A 41 -15.70 3.31 -7.76
N ALA A 42 -15.12 4.50 -7.91
CA ALA A 42 -15.00 5.51 -6.86
C ALA A 42 -16.31 6.29 -6.62
N SER A 43 -16.45 6.87 -5.44
CA SER A 43 -17.54 7.78 -5.15
C SER A 43 -17.45 9.08 -5.97
N ALA A 44 -18.57 9.80 -6.12
CA ALA A 44 -18.59 11.10 -6.80
C ALA A 44 -17.68 12.15 -6.11
N GLU A 45 -17.47 12.03 -4.81
CA GLU A 45 -16.57 12.86 -4.03
C GLU A 45 -15.11 12.52 -4.34
N ASP A 46 -14.77 11.24 -4.33
CA ASP A 46 -13.41 10.78 -4.62
C ASP A 46 -12.97 11.14 -6.03
N ILE A 47 -13.87 11.04 -7.02
CA ILE A 47 -13.58 11.41 -8.42
C ILE A 47 -13.16 12.88 -8.55
N LYS A 48 -13.71 13.78 -7.72
CA LYS A 48 -13.35 15.20 -7.75
C LYS A 48 -11.97 15.49 -7.17
N ASN A 49 -11.54 14.67 -6.20
CA ASN A 49 -10.38 14.95 -5.37
C ASN A 49 -9.17 14.08 -5.72
N ASN A 50 -9.37 12.99 -6.46
CA ASN A 50 -8.34 12.01 -6.75
C ASN A 50 -8.09 11.85 -8.25
N PHE A 51 -6.90 11.40 -8.57
CA PHE A 51 -6.46 11.03 -9.90
C PHE A 51 -6.11 9.55 -9.91
N TYR A 52 -6.67 8.81 -10.86
CA TYR A 52 -6.47 7.37 -10.96
C TYR A 52 -5.66 7.00 -12.20
N TRP A 53 -4.42 6.57 -12.05
CA TRP A 53 -3.53 6.16 -13.15
C TRP A 53 -4.13 5.05 -14.00
N GLN A 54 -4.89 4.13 -13.36
CA GLN A 54 -5.61 3.04 -14.00
C GLN A 54 -6.51 3.52 -15.15
N ASP A 55 -7.15 4.67 -15.02
CA ASP A 55 -8.09 5.19 -16.02
C ASP A 55 -7.38 5.78 -17.24
N TYR A 56 -6.12 6.16 -17.13
CA TYR A 56 -5.33 6.79 -18.19
C TYR A 56 -4.36 5.83 -18.87
N LEU A 57 -3.75 4.94 -18.13
CA LEU A 57 -2.77 3.97 -18.65
C LEU A 57 -3.40 2.61 -18.97
N GLY A 58 -4.68 2.41 -18.61
CA GLY A 58 -5.55 1.34 -19.04
C GLY A 58 -5.18 -0.07 -18.58
N ASN A 59 -6.12 -0.98 -18.74
CA ASN A 59 -5.96 -2.44 -18.68
C ASN A 59 -5.18 -3.00 -17.48
N GLU A 60 -5.25 -2.33 -16.32
CA GLU A 60 -4.57 -2.80 -15.10
C GLU A 60 -3.03 -2.82 -15.20
N ASP A 61 -2.46 -2.25 -16.26
CA ASP A 61 -1.04 -2.33 -16.59
C ASP A 61 -0.19 -1.14 -16.10
N TYR A 62 -0.80 -0.12 -15.49
CA TYR A 62 -0.04 1.08 -15.11
C TYR A 62 1.14 0.76 -14.16
N THR A 63 1.01 -0.25 -13.30
CA THR A 63 2.09 -0.72 -12.43
C THR A 63 3.27 -1.28 -13.24
N ARG A 64 2.99 -2.08 -14.27
CA ARG A 64 4.03 -2.59 -15.19
C ARG A 64 4.75 -1.46 -15.90
N ILE A 65 4.00 -0.47 -16.38
CA ILE A 65 4.54 0.70 -17.08
C ILE A 65 5.49 1.49 -16.18
N VAL A 66 5.08 1.79 -14.94
CA VAL A 66 5.89 2.58 -14.02
C VAL A 66 7.11 1.80 -13.53
N VAL A 67 7.00 0.51 -13.28
CA VAL A 67 8.13 -0.37 -12.90
C VAL A 67 9.17 -0.41 -14.01
N ALA A 68 8.75 -0.61 -15.26
CA ALA A 68 9.66 -0.61 -16.41
C ALA A 68 10.35 0.74 -16.60
N ALA A 69 9.61 1.84 -16.50
CA ALA A 69 10.14 3.19 -16.59
C ALA A 69 11.15 3.47 -15.47
N ALA A 70 10.84 3.07 -14.21
CA ALA A 70 11.74 3.27 -13.08
C ALA A 70 13.08 2.56 -13.28
N ARG A 71 13.07 1.30 -13.69
CA ARG A 71 14.30 0.54 -13.94
C ARG A 71 15.12 1.11 -15.09
N LYS A 72 14.45 1.46 -16.19
CA LYS A 72 15.10 2.07 -17.36
C LYS A 72 15.80 3.37 -16.98
N TYR A 73 15.06 4.33 -16.46
CA TYR A 73 15.60 5.65 -16.17
C TYR A 73 16.57 5.68 -14.99
N TYR A 74 16.45 4.77 -14.04
CA TYR A 74 17.47 4.58 -13.01
C TYR A 74 18.82 4.22 -13.61
N ALA A 75 18.86 3.21 -14.47
CA ALA A 75 20.09 2.79 -15.15
C ALA A 75 20.67 3.88 -16.05
N GLU A 76 19.82 4.59 -16.80
CA GLU A 76 20.23 5.67 -17.71
C GLU A 76 20.78 6.93 -16.97
N ASN A 77 20.43 7.09 -15.69
CA ASN A 77 20.84 8.24 -14.88
C ASN A 77 21.86 7.89 -13.77
N GLY A 78 22.68 6.88 -14.00
CA GLY A 78 23.83 6.58 -13.14
C GLY A 78 23.53 5.59 -11.99
N GLY A 79 22.37 4.94 -11.98
CA GLY A 79 22.06 3.89 -11.03
C GLY A 79 22.87 2.63 -11.28
N THR A 80 23.72 2.24 -10.33
CA THR A 80 24.59 1.04 -10.41
C THR A 80 24.30 0.05 -9.31
N ALA A 81 23.70 0.49 -8.20
CA ALA A 81 23.28 -0.38 -7.11
C ALA A 81 21.97 -1.10 -7.44
N PRO A 82 21.64 -2.23 -6.79
CA PRO A 82 20.35 -2.90 -6.95
C PRO A 82 19.18 -1.98 -6.59
N LEU A 83 18.35 -1.66 -7.57
CA LEU A 83 17.12 -0.87 -7.36
C LEU A 83 16.03 -1.76 -6.75
N LYS A 84 15.38 -1.27 -5.68
CA LYS A 84 14.25 -1.90 -5.02
C LYS A 84 12.98 -1.10 -5.25
N LEU A 85 11.97 -1.72 -5.85
CA LEU A 85 10.67 -1.11 -6.15
C LEU A 85 9.59 -1.76 -5.29
N PHE A 86 8.87 -0.92 -4.55
CA PHE A 86 7.80 -1.32 -3.65
C PHE A 86 6.45 -0.84 -4.18
N VAL A 87 5.41 -1.62 -3.92
CA VAL A 87 4.02 -1.17 -3.97
C VAL A 87 3.58 -0.91 -2.53
N ASN A 88 3.13 0.31 -2.26
CA ASN A 88 2.74 0.77 -0.93
C ASN A 88 1.23 0.90 -0.83
N ASP A 89 0.63 0.48 0.29
CA ASP A 89 -0.81 0.64 0.49
C ASP A 89 -1.15 0.74 1.99
N TYR A 90 -2.36 1.20 2.29
CA TYR A 90 -2.91 1.36 3.63
C TYR A 90 -3.95 0.30 3.96
N ASN A 91 -4.32 0.18 5.24
CA ASN A 91 -5.31 -0.79 5.73
C ASN A 91 -5.03 -2.25 5.35
N LEU A 92 -3.77 -2.62 5.19
CA LEU A 92 -3.38 -4.01 4.92
C LEU A 92 -3.62 -4.92 6.13
N GLU A 93 -3.64 -4.34 7.33
CA GLU A 93 -3.93 -4.96 8.62
C GLU A 93 -5.42 -5.04 8.96
N SER A 94 -6.31 -4.76 8.00
CA SER A 94 -7.74 -4.62 8.22
C SER A 94 -8.40 -5.87 8.83
N ASP A 95 -9.07 -5.69 9.98
CA ASP A 95 -9.80 -6.77 10.66
C ASP A 95 -11.24 -6.95 10.14
N TRP A 96 -11.87 -5.88 9.69
CA TRP A 96 -13.27 -5.87 9.22
C TRP A 96 -13.52 -6.68 7.95
N ASP A 97 -12.49 -7.00 7.19
CA ASP A 97 -12.56 -7.79 5.96
C ASP A 97 -11.64 -9.03 5.97
N ASP A 98 -11.17 -9.40 7.16
CA ASP A 98 -10.25 -10.53 7.35
C ASP A 98 -8.97 -10.41 6.51
N ASN A 99 -8.32 -9.25 6.55
CA ASN A 99 -7.12 -8.95 5.78
C ASN A 99 -7.31 -9.11 4.25
N LYS A 100 -8.52 -8.92 3.73
CA LYS A 100 -8.79 -9.06 2.29
C LYS A 100 -7.95 -8.09 1.47
N LYS A 101 -7.66 -6.90 2.01
CA LYS A 101 -6.88 -5.90 1.26
C LYS A 101 -5.43 -6.33 1.01
N VAL A 102 -4.72 -6.86 2.00
CA VAL A 102 -3.36 -7.39 1.79
C VAL A 102 -3.35 -8.60 0.87
N LYS A 103 -4.33 -9.50 0.99
CA LYS A 103 -4.50 -10.63 0.07
C LYS A 103 -4.69 -10.15 -1.38
N SER A 104 -5.49 -9.11 -1.57
CA SER A 104 -5.70 -8.49 -2.88
C SER A 104 -4.43 -7.86 -3.43
N LEU A 105 -3.65 -7.17 -2.60
CA LEU A 105 -2.39 -6.58 -3.03
C LEU A 105 -1.38 -7.64 -3.50
N VAL A 106 -1.24 -8.74 -2.75
CA VAL A 106 -0.38 -9.87 -3.16
C VAL A 106 -0.85 -10.47 -4.48
N HIS A 107 -2.17 -10.72 -4.62
CA HIS A 107 -2.77 -11.21 -5.85
C HIS A 107 -2.48 -10.32 -7.07
N TRP A 108 -2.64 -9.00 -6.93
CA TRP A 108 -2.34 -8.05 -8.01
C TRP A 108 -0.85 -8.00 -8.35
N ILE A 109 0.04 -8.12 -7.37
CA ILE A 109 1.48 -8.22 -7.62
C ILE A 109 1.80 -9.47 -8.45
N GLU A 110 1.23 -10.62 -8.11
CA GLU A 110 1.38 -11.86 -8.88
C GLU A 110 0.87 -11.70 -10.32
N LYS A 111 -0.31 -11.07 -10.49
CA LYS A 111 -0.85 -10.77 -11.84
C LYS A 111 0.08 -9.87 -12.64
N TRP A 112 0.65 -8.83 -12.04
CA TRP A 112 1.59 -7.94 -12.75
C TRP A 112 2.89 -8.65 -13.11
N GLU A 113 3.40 -9.53 -12.28
CA GLU A 113 4.63 -10.28 -12.54
C GLU A 113 4.43 -11.50 -13.46
N ALA A 114 3.19 -11.89 -13.74
CA ALA A 114 2.88 -12.99 -14.63
C ALA A 114 3.35 -12.78 -16.10
N ASP A 115 3.73 -11.55 -16.46
CA ASP A 115 4.37 -11.24 -17.73
C ASP A 115 5.82 -11.76 -17.84
N GLY A 116 6.40 -12.22 -16.73
CA GLY A 116 7.77 -12.73 -16.65
C GLY A 116 8.88 -11.67 -16.77
N VAL A 117 8.50 -10.39 -16.87
CA VAL A 117 9.43 -9.25 -17.04
C VAL A 117 9.32 -8.25 -15.89
N THR A 118 8.10 -7.92 -15.48
CA THR A 118 7.84 -7.03 -14.35
C THR A 118 8.36 -7.66 -13.07
N LYS A 119 9.11 -6.87 -12.30
CA LYS A 119 9.61 -7.31 -10.98
C LYS A 119 9.34 -6.25 -9.94
N ILE A 120 8.53 -6.60 -8.96
CA ILE A 120 8.24 -5.83 -7.75
C ILE A 120 9.04 -6.44 -6.61
N ASP A 121 9.93 -5.68 -5.99
CA ASP A 121 10.85 -6.20 -4.99
C ASP A 121 10.22 -6.30 -3.60
N GLY A 122 9.22 -5.47 -3.30
CA GLY A 122 8.65 -5.44 -1.97
C GLY A 122 7.26 -4.81 -1.87
N ILE A 123 6.71 -4.91 -0.67
CA ILE A 123 5.43 -4.34 -0.27
C ILE A 123 5.67 -3.37 0.88
N GLY A 124 5.17 -2.15 0.74
CA GLY A 124 5.08 -1.17 1.81
C GLY A 124 3.70 -1.26 2.48
N THR A 125 3.66 -1.31 3.80
CA THR A 125 2.44 -1.09 4.57
C THR A 125 2.52 0.25 5.27
N GLN A 126 1.52 1.12 5.05
CA GLN A 126 1.52 2.45 5.65
C GLN A 126 1.43 2.39 7.18
N MET A 127 0.64 1.45 7.71
CA MET A 127 0.47 1.25 9.17
C MET A 127 -0.11 2.49 9.88
N HIS A 128 -1.16 3.09 9.30
CA HIS A 128 -2.00 4.07 9.99
C HIS A 128 -2.93 3.32 10.94
N VAL A 129 -2.46 3.05 12.16
CA VAL A 129 -3.15 2.18 13.11
C VAL A 129 -3.78 2.94 14.27
N SER A 130 -4.67 2.28 15.02
CA SER A 130 -5.26 2.82 16.23
C SER A 130 -5.08 1.88 17.40
N CYS A 131 -4.88 2.45 18.59
CA CYS A 131 -5.05 1.77 19.86
C CYS A 131 -6.49 1.94 20.34
N TYR A 132 -7.11 0.88 20.78
CA TYR A 132 -8.51 0.87 21.21
C TYR A 132 -8.61 0.64 22.71
N ALA A 133 -9.40 1.48 23.41
CA ALA A 133 -9.75 1.25 24.81
C ALA A 133 -10.52 -0.07 24.98
N ASN A 134 -11.35 -0.43 24.00
CA ASN A 134 -12.06 -1.71 24.01
C ASN A 134 -11.08 -2.88 23.77
N ALA A 135 -10.87 -3.71 24.80
CA ALA A 135 -9.89 -4.79 24.77
C ALA A 135 -10.16 -5.86 23.68
N ALA A 136 -11.42 -6.13 23.34
CA ALA A 136 -11.75 -7.11 22.29
C ALA A 136 -11.40 -6.57 20.91
N THR A 137 -11.69 -5.30 20.65
CA THR A 137 -11.32 -4.62 19.40
C THR A 137 -9.79 -4.51 19.28
N GLN A 138 -9.11 -4.10 20.36
CA GLN A 138 -7.65 -4.04 20.41
C GLN A 138 -7.04 -5.39 20.04
N LYS A 139 -7.50 -6.47 20.68
CA LYS A 139 -7.02 -7.83 20.40
C LYS A 139 -7.25 -8.25 18.95
N SER A 140 -8.43 -7.95 18.39
CA SER A 140 -8.74 -8.24 16.98
C SER A 140 -7.76 -7.53 16.04
N ASN A 141 -7.50 -6.24 16.27
CA ASN A 141 -6.55 -5.48 15.44
C ASN A 141 -5.12 -6.04 15.55
N GLU A 142 -4.65 -6.35 16.75
CA GLU A 142 -3.34 -6.97 16.96
C GLU A 142 -3.20 -8.29 16.20
N ASP A 143 -4.22 -9.16 16.28
CA ASP A 143 -4.22 -10.45 15.59
C ASP A 143 -4.18 -10.27 14.06
N HIS A 144 -4.88 -9.27 13.53
CA HIS A 144 -4.87 -9.00 12.09
C HIS A 144 -3.59 -8.29 11.60
N VAL A 145 -2.93 -7.51 12.45
CA VAL A 145 -1.57 -7.03 12.18
C VAL A 145 -0.59 -8.21 12.05
N VAL A 146 -0.63 -9.16 12.98
CA VAL A 146 0.21 -10.36 12.90
C VAL A 146 -0.10 -11.16 11.63
N LYS A 147 -1.38 -11.40 11.35
CA LYS A 147 -1.83 -12.11 10.15
C LYS A 147 -1.41 -11.42 8.86
N MET A 148 -1.45 -10.08 8.81
CA MET A 148 -0.93 -9.32 7.68
C MET A 148 0.54 -9.64 7.43
N PHE A 149 1.39 -9.60 8.46
CA PHE A 149 2.82 -9.90 8.31
C PHE A 149 3.07 -11.37 7.92
N GLU A 150 2.25 -12.32 8.36
CA GLU A 150 2.31 -13.71 7.92
C GLU A 150 2.02 -13.82 6.41
N ILE A 151 0.95 -13.19 5.92
CA ILE A 151 0.61 -13.15 4.49
C ILE A 151 1.73 -12.48 3.67
N LEU A 152 2.26 -11.37 4.17
CA LEU A 152 3.37 -10.68 3.52
C LEU A 152 4.65 -11.53 3.47
N ALA A 153 4.94 -12.28 4.52
CA ALA A 153 6.08 -13.20 4.56
C ALA A 153 5.95 -14.35 3.54
N GLU A 154 4.73 -14.91 3.40
CA GLU A 154 4.44 -15.96 2.42
C GLU A 154 4.60 -15.48 0.97
N SER A 155 4.40 -14.19 0.70
CA SER A 155 4.62 -13.61 -0.64
C SER A 155 6.08 -13.65 -1.11
N GLY A 156 7.03 -13.84 -0.20
CA GLY A 156 8.46 -13.80 -0.49
C GLY A 156 9.00 -12.41 -0.85
N LYS A 157 8.18 -11.37 -0.71
CA LYS A 157 8.56 -9.97 -0.98
C LYS A 157 9.29 -9.34 0.22
N LEU A 158 10.13 -8.34 -0.06
CA LEU A 158 10.61 -7.46 1.01
C LEU A 158 9.43 -6.71 1.62
N VAL A 159 9.49 -6.46 2.92
CA VAL A 159 8.43 -5.74 3.63
C VAL A 159 9.02 -4.53 4.33
N LYS A 160 8.33 -3.39 4.25
CA LYS A 160 8.66 -2.20 5.05
C LYS A 160 7.40 -1.55 5.60
N ILE A 161 7.52 -0.92 6.75
CA ILE A 161 6.53 0.01 7.30
C ILE A 161 6.93 1.40 6.80
N THR A 162 6.00 2.14 6.21
CA THR A 162 6.31 3.36 5.46
C THR A 162 5.84 4.66 6.14
N GLU A 163 4.73 4.63 6.87
CA GLU A 163 4.04 5.86 7.29
C GLU A 163 3.49 5.77 8.72
N LEU A 164 4.05 4.87 9.54
CA LEU A 164 3.52 4.53 10.86
C LEU A 164 3.10 5.76 11.67
N ASP A 165 1.82 5.82 11.94
CA ASP A 165 1.24 6.67 12.98
C ASP A 165 0.21 5.90 13.81
N MET A 166 -0.16 6.45 14.97
CA MET A 166 -1.03 5.75 15.91
C MET A 166 -2.05 6.72 16.51
N GLY A 167 -3.34 6.41 16.26
CA GLY A 167 -4.47 7.07 16.89
C GLY A 167 -4.89 6.38 18.20
N TYR A 168 -5.78 7.02 18.97
CA TYR A 168 -6.43 6.41 20.12
C TYR A 168 -7.94 6.51 19.99
N ILE A 169 -8.63 5.41 20.20
CA ILE A 169 -10.09 5.28 20.15
C ILE A 169 -10.59 4.93 21.57
N ASP A 170 -11.46 5.77 22.13
CA ASP A 170 -12.00 5.58 23.47
C ASP A 170 -13.04 4.44 23.57
N GLU A 171 -13.56 4.21 24.78
CA GLU A 171 -14.58 3.18 25.08
C GLU A 171 -15.89 3.37 24.29
N ASN A 172 -16.16 4.59 23.80
CA ASN A 172 -17.34 4.92 23.00
C ASN A 172 -17.10 4.77 21.50
N GLY A 173 -15.89 4.35 21.09
CA GLY A 173 -15.50 4.28 19.68
C GLY A 173 -15.16 5.62 19.06
N THR A 174 -14.86 6.64 19.88
CA THR A 174 -14.54 7.99 19.42
C THR A 174 -13.04 8.23 19.40
N SER A 175 -12.54 8.79 18.28
CA SER A 175 -11.13 9.18 18.17
C SER A 175 -10.83 10.34 19.13
N VAL A 176 -9.79 10.17 19.93
CA VAL A 176 -9.32 11.20 20.88
C VAL A 176 -8.17 11.95 20.24
N LYS A 177 -8.32 13.28 20.15
CA LYS A 177 -7.21 14.12 19.66
C LYS A 177 -6.03 14.09 20.63
N THR A 178 -4.82 14.09 20.09
CA THR A 178 -3.57 14.03 20.86
C THR A 178 -3.53 15.03 22.02
N GLU A 179 -3.99 16.26 21.80
CA GLU A 179 -4.06 17.31 22.80
C GLU A 179 -5.00 17.02 24.00
N ASN A 180 -5.92 16.07 23.83
CA ASN A 180 -6.91 15.67 24.84
C ASN A 180 -6.57 14.30 25.48
N MET A 181 -5.51 13.66 25.06
CA MET A 181 -5.07 12.39 25.63
C MET A 181 -4.48 12.58 27.01
N THR A 182 -4.77 11.64 27.91
CA THR A 182 -4.08 11.54 29.20
C THR A 182 -2.67 10.97 29.01
N GLU A 183 -1.81 11.16 30.02
CA GLU A 183 -0.45 10.57 29.99
C GLU A 183 -0.47 9.04 29.83
N ALA A 184 -1.48 8.35 30.37
CA ALA A 184 -1.64 6.91 30.22
C ALA A 184 -2.03 6.48 28.79
N GLN A 185 -2.74 7.34 28.07
CA GLN A 185 -3.14 7.10 26.66
C GLN A 185 -2.00 7.39 25.65
N HIS A 186 -0.98 8.14 26.11
CA HIS A 186 0.23 8.38 25.31
C HIS A 186 1.28 7.26 25.46
N LYS A 187 1.13 6.38 26.44
CA LYS A 187 2.06 5.27 26.74
C LYS A 187 1.56 3.95 26.21
#